data_c2836d7b065064fac9d83e9b23423ae7
#
_entry.id   c2836d7b065064fac9d83e9b23423ae7
#
_cell.length_a   1.000
_cell.length_b   1.000
_cell.length_c   1.000
_cell.angle_alpha   90.00
_cell.angle_beta   90.00
_cell.angle_gamma   90.00
#
_symmetry.space_group_name_H-M   'P 1'
#
loop_
_entity.id
_entity.type
_entity.pdbx_description
1 polymer ?
#
loop_
_entity_poly.entity_id
_entity_poly.type
_entity_poly.pdbx_seq_one_letter_code
_entity_poly.pdbx_strand_id
1 'polypeptide(L)'
;MSEQYDLRFGGIKRLYGIDASAVIQQAHVCVIGIGGVGTWVAEGFARTGFGEITLIDMDDVCVTNTNRQIHATVDTIGQSKTDVMADRLRAINPECKVHIIDDFVTRETVREHITKDFDYVVDAIDGVSSKAAIVGHCKRNKIKVISIGGAGGQIDPTKVTTGDLNKTFNDPLLRKLRATLRRHYGFSRNATRIYGVSCVYSTEQLRYPKPDGSVCQEKAFADGDTRLDCSGGFGAAVMVTGTFGFVAVSKVIEKLLRAAERKAAAE
;
A
#
# COMPACT_ATOMS: atom_id res chain seq x y z
N MET A 1 -5.73 -19.94 19.01
CA MET A 1 -5.59 -18.54 19.48
C MET A 1 -5.20 -18.59 20.93
N SER A 2 -4.21 -17.82 21.35
CA SER A 2 -3.88 -17.69 22.77
C SER A 2 -4.91 -16.79 23.46
N GLU A 3 -5.02 -16.89 24.79
CA GLU A 3 -5.83 -15.97 25.60
C GLU A 3 -5.37 -14.51 25.41
N GLN A 4 -4.08 -14.28 25.29
CA GLN A 4 -3.49 -12.96 25.05
C GLN A 4 -3.88 -12.37 23.68
N TYR A 5 -3.96 -13.19 22.64
CA TYR A 5 -4.45 -12.76 21.33
C TYR A 5 -5.93 -12.36 21.40
N ASP A 6 -6.76 -13.15 22.05
CA ASP A 6 -8.19 -12.85 22.21
C ASP A 6 -8.44 -11.59 23.03
N LEU A 7 -7.62 -11.30 24.03
CA LEU A 7 -7.68 -10.04 24.78
C LEU A 7 -7.30 -8.84 23.90
N ARG A 8 -6.22 -8.95 23.09
CA ARG A 8 -5.76 -7.86 22.20
C ARG A 8 -6.76 -7.55 21.10
N PHE A 9 -7.29 -8.58 20.44
CA PHE A 9 -8.09 -8.46 19.22
C PHE A 9 -9.57 -8.80 19.40
N GLY A 10 -10.03 -8.91 20.63
CA GLY A 10 -11.46 -9.16 20.94
C GLY A 10 -12.40 -8.10 20.36
N GLY A 11 -11.95 -6.87 20.19
CA GLY A 11 -12.69 -5.82 19.47
C GLY A 11 -12.92 -6.15 17.98
N ILE A 12 -11.90 -6.70 17.33
CA ILE A 12 -11.96 -7.15 15.92
C ILE A 12 -12.91 -8.34 15.81
N LYS A 13 -12.81 -9.30 16.74
CA LYS A 13 -13.68 -10.48 16.80
C LYS A 13 -15.16 -10.09 16.97
N ARG A 14 -15.46 -9.08 17.80
CA ARG A 14 -16.84 -8.56 17.98
C ARG A 14 -17.36 -7.82 16.73
N LEU A 15 -16.46 -7.18 15.99
CA LEU A 15 -16.83 -6.39 14.80
C LEU A 15 -17.06 -7.27 13.58
N TYR A 16 -16.17 -8.24 13.32
CA TYR A 16 -16.19 -9.05 12.10
C TYR A 16 -16.77 -10.46 12.31
N GLY A 17 -16.89 -10.92 13.56
CA GLY A 17 -17.30 -12.29 13.90
C GLY A 17 -16.09 -13.23 14.11
N ILE A 18 -16.37 -14.40 14.68
CA ILE A 18 -15.36 -15.39 15.07
C ILE A 18 -14.65 -15.96 13.84
N ASP A 19 -15.39 -16.39 12.83
CA ASP A 19 -14.86 -17.02 11.62
C ASP A 19 -14.02 -16.04 10.81
N ALA A 20 -14.51 -14.81 10.65
CA ALA A 20 -13.76 -13.75 9.99
C ALA A 20 -12.47 -13.40 10.72
N SER A 21 -12.49 -13.37 12.07
CA SER A 21 -11.28 -13.16 12.87
C SER A 21 -10.26 -14.28 12.68
N ALA A 22 -10.72 -15.54 12.56
CA ALA A 22 -9.84 -16.65 12.26
C ALA A 22 -9.20 -16.55 10.85
N VAL A 23 -9.96 -16.12 9.85
CA VAL A 23 -9.43 -15.86 8.49
C VAL A 23 -8.36 -14.77 8.51
N ILE A 24 -8.59 -13.67 9.25
CA ILE A 24 -7.63 -12.57 9.39
C ILE A 24 -6.34 -13.06 10.07
N GLN A 25 -6.46 -13.81 11.15
CA GLN A 25 -5.30 -14.35 11.89
C GLN A 25 -4.46 -15.32 11.05
N GLN A 26 -5.09 -16.12 10.20
CA GLN A 26 -4.38 -17.09 9.34
C GLN A 26 -3.79 -16.47 8.08
N ALA A 27 -4.19 -15.26 7.73
CA ALA A 27 -3.79 -14.62 6.48
C ALA A 27 -2.32 -14.15 6.52
N HIS A 28 -1.60 -14.41 5.43
CA HIS A 28 -0.28 -13.89 5.15
C HIS A 28 -0.37 -12.75 4.13
N VAL A 29 0.00 -11.55 4.55
CA VAL A 29 -0.02 -10.35 3.69
C VAL A 29 1.38 -9.81 3.45
N CYS A 30 1.60 -9.29 2.25
CA CYS A 30 2.86 -8.66 1.86
C CYS A 30 2.64 -7.16 1.63
N VAL A 31 3.47 -6.31 2.25
CA VAL A 31 3.50 -4.86 2.05
C VAL A 31 4.81 -4.47 1.37
N ILE A 32 4.71 -3.93 0.16
CA ILE A 32 5.86 -3.51 -0.64
C ILE A 32 5.93 -1.99 -0.65
N GLY A 33 7.05 -1.45 -0.16
CA GLY A 33 7.25 -0.02 0.07
C GLY A 33 6.77 0.39 1.47
N ILE A 34 7.72 0.55 2.41
CA ILE A 34 7.47 0.94 3.81
C ILE A 34 7.68 2.45 3.96
N GLY A 35 7.08 3.20 3.02
CA GLY A 35 7.07 4.65 2.98
C GLY A 35 5.85 5.28 3.65
N GLY A 36 5.45 6.47 3.14
CA GLY A 36 4.37 7.29 3.71
C GLY A 36 3.01 6.62 3.80
N VAL A 37 2.71 5.65 2.93
CA VAL A 37 1.45 4.88 2.97
C VAL A 37 1.67 3.48 3.53
N GLY A 38 2.74 2.78 3.08
CA GLY A 38 2.98 1.39 3.47
C GLY A 38 3.17 1.19 4.98
N THR A 39 3.75 2.16 5.71
CA THR A 39 3.85 2.10 7.17
C THR A 39 2.48 2.04 7.85
N TRP A 40 1.49 2.80 7.36
CA TRP A 40 0.13 2.79 7.89
C TRP A 40 -0.64 1.54 7.48
N VAL A 41 -0.32 0.96 6.31
CA VAL A 41 -0.84 -0.36 5.91
C VAL A 41 -0.34 -1.43 6.87
N ALA A 42 0.96 -1.50 7.11
CA ALA A 42 1.58 -2.48 8.01
C ALA A 42 1.04 -2.34 9.45
N GLU A 43 0.98 -1.10 9.98
CA GLU A 43 0.37 -0.77 11.28
C GLU A 43 -1.08 -1.26 11.37
N GLY A 44 -1.88 -0.98 10.33
CA GLY A 44 -3.29 -1.37 10.27
C GLY A 44 -3.47 -2.88 10.27
N PHE A 45 -2.64 -3.64 9.56
CA PHE A 45 -2.68 -5.10 9.58
C PHE A 45 -2.33 -5.65 10.96
N ALA A 46 -1.25 -5.19 11.59
CA ALA A 46 -0.86 -5.64 12.91
C ALA A 46 -1.96 -5.37 13.97
N ARG A 47 -2.57 -4.16 13.94
CA ARG A 47 -3.65 -3.77 14.85
C ARG A 47 -4.97 -4.48 14.58
N THR A 48 -5.13 -5.08 13.43
CA THR A 48 -6.31 -5.89 13.09
C THR A 48 -6.10 -7.37 13.41
N GLY A 49 -4.90 -7.77 13.84
CA GLY A 49 -4.60 -9.13 14.27
C GLY A 49 -4.19 -10.07 13.15
N PHE A 50 -3.64 -9.57 12.04
CA PHE A 50 -3.05 -10.44 11.02
C PHE A 50 -1.94 -11.29 11.63
N GLY A 51 -1.91 -12.58 11.28
CA GLY A 51 -0.96 -13.54 11.86
C GLY A 51 0.37 -13.59 11.14
N GLU A 52 0.46 -13.11 9.90
CA GLU A 52 1.70 -13.14 9.14
C GLU A 52 1.82 -11.94 8.19
N ILE A 53 2.93 -11.20 8.30
CA ILE A 53 3.18 -9.98 7.52
C ILE A 53 4.60 -10.03 6.96
N THR A 54 4.74 -9.87 5.65
CA THR A 54 6.04 -9.65 4.99
C THR A 54 6.18 -8.19 4.62
N LEU A 55 7.31 -7.57 4.98
CA LEU A 55 7.69 -6.20 4.63
C LEU A 55 8.79 -6.24 3.59
N ILE A 56 8.67 -5.47 2.51
CA ILE A 56 9.69 -5.36 1.47
C ILE A 56 10.02 -3.88 1.24
N ASP A 57 11.22 -3.47 1.60
CA ASP A 57 11.80 -2.13 1.37
C ASP A 57 13.30 -2.22 1.63
N MET A 58 14.12 -1.38 1.01
CA MET A 58 15.57 -1.33 1.18
C MET A 58 16.06 0.03 1.69
N ASP A 59 15.15 0.96 1.90
CA ASP A 59 15.50 2.32 2.34
C ASP A 59 15.71 2.41 3.85
N ASP A 60 16.50 3.41 4.25
CA ASP A 60 16.60 3.86 5.63
C ASP A 60 15.58 4.94 5.98
N VAL A 61 15.31 5.08 7.27
CA VAL A 61 14.48 6.16 7.82
C VAL A 61 15.22 7.48 7.70
N CYS A 62 14.62 8.45 7.01
CA CYS A 62 15.19 9.78 6.83
C CYS A 62 14.40 10.82 7.66
N VAL A 63 15.05 11.88 8.12
CA VAL A 63 14.40 13.01 8.84
C VAL A 63 13.25 13.61 8.04
N THR A 64 13.33 13.65 6.71
CA THR A 64 12.28 14.13 5.82
C THR A 64 11.02 13.23 5.78
N ASN A 65 11.09 12.07 6.39
CA ASN A 65 9.97 11.14 6.48
C ASN A 65 9.03 11.42 7.67
N THR A 66 9.49 12.21 8.64
CA THR A 66 8.80 12.48 9.92
C THR A 66 7.36 12.96 9.75
N ASN A 67 7.07 13.74 8.70
CA ASN A 67 5.75 14.32 8.47
C ASN A 67 4.67 13.31 8.01
N ARG A 68 5.06 12.05 7.69
CA ARG A 68 4.11 11.08 7.09
C ARG A 68 4.38 9.61 7.33
N GLN A 69 5.53 9.21 7.88
CA GLN A 69 5.89 7.82 8.16
C GLN A 69 5.88 7.58 9.68
N ILE A 70 5.08 6.62 10.15
CA ILE A 70 4.85 6.41 11.59
C ILE A 70 6.12 5.99 12.36
N HIS A 71 7.05 5.34 11.71
CA HIS A 71 8.29 4.86 12.30
C HIS A 71 9.43 5.89 12.25
N ALA A 72 9.22 7.04 11.57
CA ALA A 72 10.22 8.09 11.47
C ALA A 72 10.16 8.99 12.72
N THR A 73 10.96 8.65 13.72
CA THR A 73 11.14 9.37 14.98
C THR A 73 12.62 9.74 15.16
N VAL A 74 12.92 10.59 16.14
CA VAL A 74 14.31 11.04 16.42
C VAL A 74 15.25 9.84 16.61
N ASP A 75 14.78 8.79 17.30
CA ASP A 75 15.60 7.65 17.68
C ASP A 75 15.79 6.62 16.53
N THR A 76 15.02 6.75 15.44
CA THR A 76 15.04 5.76 14.34
C THR A 76 15.67 6.28 13.05
N ILE A 77 16.04 7.57 12.99
CA ILE A 77 16.71 8.14 11.82
C ILE A 77 18.02 7.37 11.50
N GLY A 78 18.18 6.97 10.24
CA GLY A 78 19.34 6.21 9.76
C GLY A 78 19.23 4.70 9.97
N GLN A 79 18.16 4.20 10.57
CA GLN A 79 17.90 2.76 10.68
C GLN A 79 17.08 2.26 9.51
N SER A 80 17.19 0.95 9.19
CA SER A 80 16.39 0.31 8.14
C SER A 80 14.89 0.47 8.41
N LYS A 81 14.11 0.91 7.40
CA LYS A 81 12.66 1.06 7.53
C LYS A 81 11.96 -0.24 7.89
N THR A 82 12.39 -1.34 7.27
CA THR A 82 11.78 -2.65 7.50
C THR A 82 12.07 -3.18 8.90
N ASP A 83 13.28 -2.97 9.43
CA ASP A 83 13.63 -3.39 10.79
C ASP A 83 12.83 -2.63 11.83
N VAL A 84 12.83 -1.29 11.76
CA VAL A 84 12.08 -0.44 12.70
C VAL A 84 10.59 -0.76 12.65
N MET A 85 10.05 -0.98 11.44
CA MET A 85 8.63 -1.31 11.31
C MET A 85 8.34 -2.72 11.84
N ALA A 86 9.19 -3.70 11.60
CA ALA A 86 9.02 -5.07 12.10
C ALA A 86 9.00 -5.12 13.63
N ASP A 87 9.90 -4.41 14.29
CA ASP A 87 9.92 -4.32 15.75
C ASP A 87 8.65 -3.69 16.29
N ARG A 88 8.16 -2.65 15.61
CA ARG A 88 6.88 -2.02 15.95
C ARG A 88 5.71 -3.00 15.79
N LEU A 89 5.65 -3.77 14.70
CA LEU A 89 4.59 -4.76 14.48
C LEU A 89 4.62 -5.87 15.55
N ARG A 90 5.80 -6.36 15.91
CA ARG A 90 5.97 -7.35 16.99
C ARG A 90 5.55 -6.81 18.36
N ALA A 91 5.80 -5.52 18.61
CA ALA A 91 5.32 -4.87 19.85
C ALA A 91 3.79 -4.73 19.91
N ILE A 92 3.11 -4.57 18.77
CA ILE A 92 1.64 -4.50 18.67
C ILE A 92 1.03 -5.91 18.76
N ASN A 93 1.55 -6.84 17.96
CA ASN A 93 1.08 -8.21 17.87
C ASN A 93 2.24 -9.20 18.01
N PRO A 94 2.60 -9.60 19.25
CA PRO A 94 3.72 -10.52 19.49
C PRO A 94 3.56 -11.90 18.87
N GLU A 95 2.33 -12.30 18.51
CA GLU A 95 2.06 -13.58 17.85
C GLU A 95 2.14 -13.49 16.32
N CYS A 96 2.32 -12.29 15.75
CA CYS A 96 2.47 -12.09 14.33
C CYS A 96 3.88 -12.51 13.87
N LYS A 97 3.93 -13.36 12.86
CA LYS A 97 5.18 -13.65 12.16
C LYS A 97 5.50 -12.50 11.21
N VAL A 98 6.57 -11.78 11.49
CA VAL A 98 7.02 -10.66 10.66
C VAL A 98 8.28 -11.04 9.93
N HIS A 99 8.19 -11.08 8.60
CA HIS A 99 9.30 -11.36 7.69
C HIS A 99 9.77 -10.05 7.05
N ILE A 100 11.07 -9.94 6.84
CA ILE A 100 11.74 -8.79 6.23
C ILE A 100 12.43 -9.27 4.96
N ILE A 101 12.22 -8.54 3.88
CA ILE A 101 12.99 -8.64 2.64
C ILE A 101 13.62 -7.27 2.41
N ASP A 102 14.91 -7.17 2.68
CA ASP A 102 15.72 -5.96 2.51
C ASP A 102 16.22 -5.89 1.07
N ASP A 103 15.29 -5.59 0.14
CA ASP A 103 15.57 -5.47 -1.29
C ASP A 103 14.50 -4.62 -2.00
N PHE A 104 14.84 -4.16 -3.20
CA PHE A 104 13.87 -3.53 -4.09
C PHE A 104 13.16 -4.54 -4.97
N VAL A 105 11.83 -4.41 -5.06
CA VAL A 105 11.08 -5.17 -6.05
C VAL A 105 11.24 -4.51 -7.42
N THR A 106 11.96 -5.19 -8.29
CA THR A 106 12.21 -4.80 -9.67
C THR A 106 11.53 -5.77 -10.65
N ARG A 107 11.77 -5.58 -11.94
CA ARG A 107 11.32 -6.52 -12.97
C ARG A 107 12.04 -7.87 -12.88
N GLU A 108 13.25 -7.84 -12.41
CA GLU A 108 14.14 -9.00 -12.26
C GLU A 108 13.79 -9.79 -10.98
N THR A 109 13.64 -9.10 -9.86
CA THR A 109 13.46 -9.71 -8.52
C THR A 109 11.99 -10.03 -8.18
N VAL A 110 11.01 -9.47 -8.90
CA VAL A 110 9.59 -9.64 -8.60
C VAL A 110 9.11 -11.09 -8.51
N ARG A 111 9.75 -12.02 -9.24
CA ARG A 111 9.37 -13.44 -9.23
C ARG A 111 9.88 -14.17 -8.00
N GLU A 112 10.97 -13.70 -7.44
CA GLU A 112 11.60 -14.23 -6.23
C GLU A 112 10.84 -13.74 -4.99
N HIS A 113 10.53 -12.44 -4.95
CA HIS A 113 9.95 -11.81 -3.78
C HIS A 113 8.43 -11.95 -3.68
N ILE A 114 7.71 -12.15 -4.80
CA ILE A 114 6.25 -12.23 -4.79
C ILE A 114 5.78 -13.61 -5.24
N THR A 115 5.42 -14.44 -4.26
CA THR A 115 4.99 -15.82 -4.46
C THR A 115 3.49 -16.00 -4.22
N LYS A 116 2.99 -17.21 -4.44
CA LYS A 116 1.59 -17.57 -4.18
C LYS A 116 1.29 -17.83 -2.70
N ASP A 117 2.30 -17.76 -1.85
CA ASP A 117 2.15 -17.95 -0.40
C ASP A 117 1.48 -16.74 0.26
N PHE A 118 1.46 -15.60 -0.44
CA PHE A 118 0.73 -14.43 0.01
C PHE A 118 -0.76 -14.51 -0.32
N ASP A 119 -1.61 -14.38 0.69
CA ASP A 119 -3.04 -14.22 0.50
C ASP A 119 -3.40 -12.89 -0.16
N TYR A 120 -2.58 -11.85 0.11
CA TYR A 120 -2.74 -10.53 -0.50
C TYR A 120 -1.44 -9.74 -0.54
N VAL A 121 -1.22 -9.04 -1.64
CA VAL A 121 -0.07 -8.12 -1.83
C VAL A 121 -0.57 -6.68 -1.87
N VAL A 122 0.07 -5.80 -1.10
CA VAL A 122 -0.16 -4.35 -1.13
C VAL A 122 1.06 -3.67 -1.76
N ASP A 123 0.87 -3.08 -2.92
CA ASP A 123 1.87 -2.32 -3.65
C ASP A 123 1.77 -0.83 -3.27
N ALA A 124 2.62 -0.37 -2.35
CA ALA A 124 2.67 1.00 -1.84
C ALA A 124 3.91 1.79 -2.30
N ILE A 125 4.59 1.33 -3.34
CA ILE A 125 5.74 2.04 -3.93
C ILE A 125 5.28 3.15 -4.88
N ASP A 126 6.17 4.08 -5.22
CA ASP A 126 5.92 5.20 -6.13
C ASP A 126 6.61 5.04 -7.50
N GLY A 127 7.54 4.10 -7.63
CA GLY A 127 8.26 3.78 -8.86
C GLY A 127 7.36 3.08 -9.89
N VAL A 128 7.04 3.74 -11.00
CA VAL A 128 6.12 3.22 -12.05
C VAL A 128 6.57 1.89 -12.64
N SER A 129 7.88 1.72 -12.87
CA SER A 129 8.43 0.51 -13.49
C SER A 129 8.23 -0.72 -12.60
N SER A 130 8.65 -0.62 -11.35
CA SER A 130 8.52 -1.66 -10.33
C SER A 130 7.05 -1.95 -10.01
N LYS A 131 6.23 -0.89 -9.84
CA LYS A 131 4.78 -1.01 -9.69
C LYS A 131 4.12 -1.78 -10.85
N ALA A 132 4.54 -1.54 -12.09
CA ALA A 132 4.04 -2.28 -13.24
C ALA A 132 4.51 -3.73 -13.27
N ALA A 133 5.73 -4.02 -12.80
CA ALA A 133 6.24 -5.37 -12.66
C ALA A 133 5.43 -6.15 -11.61
N ILE A 134 5.18 -5.56 -10.45
CA ILE A 134 4.36 -6.14 -9.35
C ILE A 134 2.96 -6.48 -9.87
N VAL A 135 2.25 -5.48 -10.41
CA VAL A 135 0.87 -5.65 -10.88
C VAL A 135 0.80 -6.65 -12.03
N GLY A 136 1.73 -6.57 -12.99
CA GLY A 136 1.82 -7.50 -14.12
C GLY A 136 2.09 -8.95 -13.68
N HIS A 137 3.01 -9.14 -12.74
CA HIS A 137 3.34 -10.45 -12.16
C HIS A 137 2.15 -11.03 -11.38
N CYS A 138 1.57 -10.28 -10.47
CA CYS A 138 0.43 -10.71 -9.67
C CYS A 138 -0.76 -11.12 -10.55
N LYS A 139 -1.09 -10.33 -11.58
CA LYS A 139 -2.19 -10.67 -12.50
C LYS A 139 -1.92 -11.94 -13.31
N ARG A 140 -0.69 -12.12 -13.80
CA ARG A 140 -0.30 -13.32 -14.56
C ARG A 140 -0.39 -14.60 -13.71
N ASN A 141 -0.01 -14.50 -12.43
CA ASN A 141 0.06 -15.64 -11.51
C ASN A 141 -1.18 -15.80 -10.63
N LYS A 142 -2.23 -14.98 -10.84
CA LYS A 142 -3.47 -14.97 -10.05
C LYS A 142 -3.25 -14.66 -8.56
N ILE A 143 -2.20 -13.91 -8.23
CA ILE A 143 -1.94 -13.39 -6.88
C ILE A 143 -2.82 -12.15 -6.67
N LYS A 144 -3.51 -12.06 -5.54
CA LYS A 144 -4.35 -10.90 -5.21
C LYS A 144 -3.49 -9.70 -4.90
N VAL A 145 -3.80 -8.56 -5.51
CA VAL A 145 -3.03 -7.32 -5.34
C VAL A 145 -3.93 -6.10 -5.25
N ILE A 146 -3.55 -5.16 -4.40
CA ILE A 146 -4.05 -3.79 -4.38
C ILE A 146 -2.88 -2.84 -4.62
N SER A 147 -3.05 -1.88 -5.52
CA SER A 147 -2.02 -0.91 -5.87
C SER A 147 -2.42 0.47 -5.37
N ILE A 148 -1.53 1.13 -4.66
CA ILE A 148 -1.77 2.45 -4.07
C ILE A 148 -1.38 3.52 -5.07
N GLY A 149 -2.23 4.53 -5.22
CA GLY A 149 -1.97 5.73 -6.01
C GLY A 149 -1.04 6.71 -5.33
N GLY A 150 -0.84 7.86 -5.95
CA GLY A 150 -0.05 8.94 -5.39
C GLY A 150 -0.80 9.67 -4.26
N ALA A 151 -0.21 9.73 -3.08
CA ALA A 151 -0.76 10.44 -1.91
C ALA A 151 -0.16 11.84 -1.70
N GLY A 152 0.71 12.29 -2.61
CA GLY A 152 1.31 13.63 -2.57
C GLY A 152 0.45 14.67 -3.28
N GLY A 153 0.58 15.94 -2.86
CA GLY A 153 -0.16 17.07 -3.43
C GLY A 153 -1.63 17.13 -3.01
N GLN A 154 -2.01 16.47 -1.93
CA GLN A 154 -3.40 16.35 -1.44
C GLN A 154 -3.47 16.70 0.04
N ILE A 155 -4.60 17.24 0.49
CA ILE A 155 -4.84 17.64 1.87
C ILE A 155 -6.17 17.13 2.45
N ASP A 156 -7.09 16.69 1.60
CA ASP A 156 -8.43 16.27 2.01
C ASP A 156 -8.53 14.73 2.06
N PRO A 157 -8.42 14.11 3.25
CA PRO A 157 -8.51 12.66 3.40
C PRO A 157 -9.90 12.10 3.05
N THR A 158 -10.95 12.93 3.07
CA THR A 158 -12.33 12.48 2.77
C THR A 158 -12.53 12.15 1.29
N LYS A 159 -11.62 12.57 0.42
CA LYS A 159 -11.63 12.27 -1.02
C LYS A 159 -10.90 10.98 -1.39
N VAL A 160 -10.32 10.30 -0.41
CA VAL A 160 -9.71 8.98 -0.62
C VAL A 160 -10.80 7.94 -0.91
N THR A 161 -10.60 7.17 -1.97
CA THR A 161 -11.57 6.17 -2.44
C THR A 161 -10.88 4.95 -3.02
N THR A 162 -11.68 3.94 -3.38
CA THR A 162 -11.19 2.73 -4.05
C THR A 162 -11.85 2.54 -5.40
N GLY A 163 -11.11 1.94 -6.33
CA GLY A 163 -11.64 1.61 -7.66
C GLY A 163 -10.80 0.58 -8.39
N ASP A 164 -11.27 0.14 -9.55
CA ASP A 164 -10.46 -0.64 -10.47
C ASP A 164 -9.41 0.26 -11.13
N LEU A 165 -8.18 -0.23 -11.31
CA LEU A 165 -7.09 0.54 -11.89
C LEU A 165 -7.46 1.21 -13.22
N ASN A 166 -8.27 0.55 -14.06
CA ASN A 166 -8.69 1.12 -15.34
C ASN A 166 -9.71 2.26 -15.20
N LYS A 167 -10.31 2.42 -14.03
CA LYS A 167 -11.35 3.43 -13.74
C LYS A 167 -10.86 4.58 -12.87
N THR A 168 -9.60 4.54 -12.41
CA THR A 168 -9.03 5.62 -11.61
C THR A 168 -8.81 6.89 -12.43
N PHE A 169 -8.96 8.04 -11.81
CA PHE A 169 -8.78 9.37 -12.40
C PHE A 169 -8.07 10.31 -11.41
N ASN A 170 -7.67 11.48 -11.84
CA ASN A 170 -6.94 12.51 -11.07
C ASN A 170 -5.64 12.02 -10.39
N ASP A 171 -5.14 10.84 -10.75
CA ASP A 171 -3.92 10.26 -10.20
C ASP A 171 -2.86 10.07 -11.31
N PRO A 172 -1.80 10.89 -11.31
CA PRO A 172 -0.73 10.80 -12.31
C PRO A 172 0.08 9.50 -12.22
N LEU A 173 0.29 8.95 -11.01
CA LEU A 173 1.02 7.71 -10.80
C LEU A 173 0.27 6.53 -11.43
N LEU A 174 -1.03 6.36 -11.09
CA LEU A 174 -1.86 5.31 -11.65
C LEU A 174 -2.11 5.51 -13.16
N ARG A 175 -2.13 6.75 -13.66
CA ARG A 175 -2.19 7.02 -15.10
C ARG A 175 -0.94 6.51 -15.82
N LYS A 176 0.27 6.78 -15.29
CA LYS A 176 1.54 6.26 -15.82
C LYS A 176 1.59 4.74 -15.71
N LEU A 177 1.14 4.16 -14.60
CA LEU A 177 1.03 2.72 -14.41
C LEU A 177 0.15 2.06 -15.49
N ARG A 178 -1.07 2.58 -15.73
CA ARG A 178 -1.93 2.08 -16.82
C ARG A 178 -1.25 2.12 -18.18
N ALA A 179 -0.57 3.21 -18.50
CA ALA A 179 0.14 3.36 -19.76
C ALA A 179 1.25 2.30 -19.92
N THR A 180 2.04 2.07 -18.88
CA THR A 180 3.10 1.07 -18.84
C THR A 180 2.55 -0.35 -18.96
N LEU A 181 1.49 -0.68 -18.23
CA LEU A 181 0.82 -1.99 -18.28
C LEU A 181 0.25 -2.29 -19.67
N ARG A 182 -0.34 -1.30 -20.33
CA ARG A 182 -0.86 -1.41 -21.70
C ARG A 182 0.25 -1.61 -22.71
N ARG A 183 1.40 -0.97 -22.51
CA ARG A 183 2.55 -1.04 -23.44
C ARG A 183 3.34 -2.34 -23.31
N HIS A 184 3.57 -2.80 -22.08
CA HIS A 184 4.57 -3.84 -21.81
C HIS A 184 4.01 -5.13 -21.20
N TYR A 185 2.77 -5.12 -20.69
CA TYR A 185 2.19 -6.27 -19.95
C TYR A 185 0.88 -6.78 -20.57
N GLY A 186 0.50 -6.32 -21.76
CA GLY A 186 -0.66 -6.82 -22.49
C GLY A 186 -2.02 -6.42 -21.90
N PHE A 187 -2.08 -5.39 -21.06
CA PHE A 187 -3.35 -4.90 -20.54
C PHE A 187 -4.16 -4.19 -21.64
N SER A 188 -5.49 -4.38 -21.59
CA SER A 188 -6.41 -3.83 -22.59
C SER A 188 -6.38 -2.30 -22.63
N ARG A 189 -6.48 -1.73 -23.84
CA ARG A 189 -6.70 -0.29 -24.04
C ARG A 189 -8.18 0.12 -23.95
N ASN A 190 -9.09 -0.85 -23.93
CA ASN A 190 -10.52 -0.58 -23.82
C ASN A 190 -10.84 0.03 -22.45
N ALA A 191 -11.33 1.27 -22.43
CA ALA A 191 -11.65 2.02 -21.21
C ALA A 191 -12.82 1.42 -20.40
N THR A 192 -13.69 0.63 -21.02
CA THR A 192 -14.84 -0.01 -20.35
C THR A 192 -14.42 -1.27 -19.59
N ARG A 193 -13.31 -1.92 -19.97
CA ARG A 193 -12.86 -3.19 -19.40
C ARG A 193 -12.36 -3.01 -17.97
N ILE A 194 -12.78 -3.89 -17.07
CA ILE A 194 -12.25 -3.99 -15.70
C ILE A 194 -10.93 -4.79 -15.75
N TYR A 195 -9.88 -4.27 -15.10
CA TYR A 195 -8.59 -4.96 -14.98
C TYR A 195 -8.58 -5.99 -13.85
N GLY A 196 -9.49 -5.84 -12.88
CA GLY A 196 -9.52 -6.64 -11.67
C GLY A 196 -8.30 -6.39 -10.78
N VAL A 197 -7.79 -5.16 -10.80
CA VAL A 197 -6.75 -4.65 -9.91
C VAL A 197 -7.37 -3.55 -9.08
N SER A 198 -7.54 -3.81 -7.78
CA SER A 198 -8.03 -2.78 -6.85
C SER A 198 -6.98 -1.71 -6.64
N CYS A 199 -7.42 -0.45 -6.56
CA CYS A 199 -6.56 0.67 -6.23
C CYS A 199 -7.16 1.51 -5.11
N VAL A 200 -6.30 2.12 -4.29
CA VAL A 200 -6.65 3.26 -3.44
C VAL A 200 -6.09 4.52 -4.07
N TYR A 201 -6.90 5.54 -4.22
CA TYR A 201 -6.51 6.82 -4.81
C TYR A 201 -7.41 7.94 -4.28
N SER A 202 -7.02 9.20 -4.49
CA SER A 202 -7.87 10.34 -4.17
C SER A 202 -8.49 10.93 -5.44
N THR A 203 -9.71 11.41 -5.30
CA THR A 203 -10.39 12.20 -6.34
C THR A 203 -10.03 13.68 -6.28
N GLU A 204 -9.22 14.09 -5.30
CA GLU A 204 -8.78 15.48 -5.12
C GLU A 204 -7.92 15.94 -6.28
N GLN A 205 -8.11 17.20 -6.69
CA GLN A 205 -7.21 17.86 -7.63
C GLN A 205 -5.89 18.18 -6.93
N LEU A 206 -4.76 17.83 -7.57
CA LEU A 206 -3.44 17.99 -6.99
C LEU A 206 -3.07 19.46 -6.79
N ARG A 207 -2.31 19.71 -5.74
CA ARG A 207 -1.66 20.99 -5.44
C ARG A 207 -0.20 20.92 -5.84
N TYR A 208 0.27 21.97 -6.48
CA TYR A 208 1.64 22.08 -6.98
C TYR A 208 2.36 23.23 -6.23
N PRO A 209 3.56 22.97 -5.67
CA PRO A 209 4.36 24.05 -5.10
C PRO A 209 4.89 24.97 -6.21
N LYS A 210 4.97 26.26 -5.92
CA LYS A 210 5.58 27.25 -6.81
C LYS A 210 6.94 27.71 -6.26
N PRO A 211 7.82 28.28 -7.09
CA PRO A 211 9.13 28.77 -6.67
C PRO A 211 9.06 29.87 -5.61
N ASP A 212 7.98 30.63 -5.56
CA ASP A 212 7.74 31.70 -4.59
C ASP A 212 7.25 31.18 -3.22
N GLY A 213 7.16 29.85 -3.04
CA GLY A 213 6.66 29.20 -1.84
C GLY A 213 5.13 29.11 -1.75
N SER A 214 4.40 29.66 -2.70
CA SER A 214 2.94 29.52 -2.77
C SER A 214 2.55 28.17 -3.38
N VAL A 215 1.26 27.82 -3.32
CA VAL A 215 0.70 26.58 -3.84
C VAL A 215 -0.46 26.87 -4.78
N CYS A 216 -0.53 26.17 -5.91
CA CYS A 216 -1.63 26.28 -6.87
C CYS A 216 -2.18 24.91 -7.27
N GLN A 217 -3.36 24.89 -7.88
CA GLN A 217 -3.97 23.69 -8.47
C GLN A 217 -3.72 23.56 -9.98
N GLU A 218 -3.14 24.57 -10.58
CA GLU A 218 -2.74 24.54 -11.99
C GLU A 218 -1.31 23.99 -12.09
N LYS A 219 -1.12 23.02 -12.96
CA LYS A 219 0.22 22.53 -13.30
C LYS A 219 0.90 23.66 -14.09
N ALA A 220 1.72 24.49 -13.41
CA ALA A 220 2.60 25.40 -14.12
C ALA A 220 3.55 24.54 -14.99
N PHE A 221 3.51 24.74 -16.29
CA PHE A 221 4.54 24.25 -17.20
C PHE A 221 5.79 25.09 -16.95
N ALA A 222 6.55 24.78 -15.90
CA ALA A 222 7.92 25.23 -15.82
C ALA A 222 8.71 24.36 -16.79
N ASP A 223 9.36 24.97 -17.76
CA ASP A 223 10.40 24.37 -18.56
C ASP A 223 11.48 23.81 -17.63
N GLY A 224 11.50 22.51 -17.45
CA GLY A 224 12.46 21.82 -16.59
C GLY A 224 11.85 20.56 -15.97
N ASP A 225 12.54 19.48 -16.16
CA ASP A 225 12.23 18.12 -15.73
C ASP A 225 11.87 18.09 -14.22
N THR A 226 10.61 18.31 -13.87
CA THR A 226 10.13 18.12 -12.50
C THR A 226 10.00 16.63 -12.27
N ARG A 227 11.08 16.02 -11.80
CA ARG A 227 11.02 14.70 -11.19
C ARG A 227 10.04 14.78 -10.02
N LEU A 228 9.06 13.91 -10.04
CA LEU A 228 8.09 13.72 -8.94
C LEU A 228 8.74 12.86 -7.83
N ASP A 229 9.96 13.22 -7.45
CA ASP A 229 10.67 12.54 -6.37
C ASP A 229 10.55 13.32 -5.06
N CYS A 230 10.87 12.68 -3.96
CA CYS A 230 10.75 13.23 -2.61
C CYS A 230 11.68 14.42 -2.35
N SER A 231 12.62 14.75 -3.25
CA SER A 231 13.62 15.81 -3.07
C SER A 231 13.20 17.17 -3.62
N GLY A 232 12.13 17.25 -4.40
CA GLY A 232 11.64 18.51 -4.98
C GLY A 232 10.20 18.44 -5.49
N GLY A 233 9.48 17.33 -5.18
CA GLY A 233 8.16 17.02 -5.69
C GLY A 233 7.00 17.56 -4.84
N PHE A 234 5.92 16.81 -4.82
CA PHE A 234 4.72 17.14 -4.04
C PHE A 234 4.97 17.06 -2.53
N GLY A 235 4.44 18.02 -1.79
CA GLY A 235 4.25 17.86 -0.35
C GLY A 235 3.29 16.72 -0.05
N ALA A 236 3.40 16.11 1.13
CA ALA A 236 2.51 15.07 1.61
C ALA A 236 2.08 15.35 3.06
N ALA A 237 0.87 14.96 3.40
CA ALA A 237 0.29 15.11 4.73
C ALA A 237 -0.08 13.76 5.32
N VAL A 238 0.24 13.54 6.60
CA VAL A 238 -0.03 12.27 7.29
C VAL A 238 -1.51 11.91 7.26
N MET A 239 -2.42 12.88 7.34
CA MET A 239 -3.86 12.65 7.29
C MET A 239 -4.28 11.96 5.99
N VAL A 240 -3.65 12.31 4.87
CA VAL A 240 -3.92 11.69 3.57
C VAL A 240 -3.22 10.34 3.47
N THR A 241 -1.90 10.29 3.72
CA THR A 241 -1.13 9.04 3.59
C THR A 241 -1.62 7.95 4.53
N GLY A 242 -1.97 8.30 5.78
CA GLY A 242 -2.58 7.37 6.73
C GLY A 242 -3.94 6.85 6.27
N THR A 243 -4.80 7.75 5.75
CA THR A 243 -6.11 7.34 5.22
C THR A 243 -5.97 6.40 4.03
N PHE A 244 -5.03 6.65 3.11
CA PHE A 244 -4.72 5.71 2.03
C PHE A 244 -4.36 4.32 2.59
N GLY A 245 -3.51 4.27 3.62
CA GLY A 245 -3.11 3.03 4.28
C GLY A 245 -4.30 2.29 4.91
N PHE A 246 -5.11 2.96 5.70
CA PHE A 246 -6.26 2.34 6.37
C PHE A 246 -7.36 1.91 5.40
N VAL A 247 -7.62 2.68 4.34
CA VAL A 247 -8.55 2.29 3.27
C VAL A 247 -8.04 1.04 2.53
N ALA A 248 -6.73 0.93 2.31
CA ALA A 248 -6.14 -0.27 1.70
C ALA A 248 -6.34 -1.50 2.61
N VAL A 249 -6.06 -1.39 3.91
CA VAL A 249 -6.27 -2.47 4.90
C VAL A 249 -7.73 -2.92 4.90
N SER A 250 -8.67 -1.98 5.01
CA SER A 250 -10.11 -2.28 4.97
C SER A 250 -10.51 -3.02 3.70
N LYS A 251 -9.96 -2.59 2.54
CA LYS A 251 -10.26 -3.23 1.25
C LYS A 251 -9.66 -4.63 1.13
N VAL A 252 -8.48 -4.86 1.69
CA VAL A 252 -7.86 -6.19 1.75
C VAL A 252 -8.69 -7.13 2.60
N ILE A 253 -9.10 -6.70 3.80
CA ILE A 253 -9.96 -7.50 4.70
C ILE A 253 -11.27 -7.87 3.98
N GLU A 254 -11.97 -6.90 3.40
CA GLU A 254 -13.20 -7.15 2.62
C GLU A 254 -13.00 -8.25 1.56
N LYS A 255 -11.90 -8.18 0.83
CA LYS A 255 -11.59 -9.14 -0.24
C LYS A 255 -11.21 -10.52 0.27
N LEU A 256 -10.49 -10.59 1.39
CA LEU A 256 -10.13 -11.86 2.03
C LEU A 256 -11.38 -12.56 2.56
N LEU A 257 -12.23 -11.86 3.31
CA LEU A 257 -13.45 -12.43 3.88
C LEU A 257 -14.44 -12.90 2.81
N ARG A 258 -14.68 -12.09 1.77
CA ARG A 258 -15.51 -12.52 0.63
C ARG A 258 -14.95 -13.73 -0.12
N ALA A 259 -13.63 -13.91 -0.14
CA ALA A 259 -13.02 -15.09 -0.76
C ALA A 259 -13.22 -16.34 0.10
N ALA A 260 -13.11 -16.21 1.44
CA ALA A 260 -13.37 -17.30 2.38
C ALA A 260 -14.83 -17.74 2.35
N GLU A 261 -15.78 -16.78 2.37
CA GLU A 261 -17.22 -17.05 2.24
C GLU A 261 -17.57 -17.83 0.97
N ARG A 262 -16.97 -17.44 -0.17
CA ARG A 262 -17.19 -18.14 -1.45
C ARG A 262 -16.63 -19.55 -1.46
N LYS A 263 -15.51 -19.77 -0.77
CA LYS A 263 -14.91 -21.10 -0.65
C LYS A 263 -15.80 -21.99 0.22
N ALA A 264 -16.23 -21.53 1.38
CA ALA A 264 -17.13 -22.24 2.27
C ALA A 264 -18.51 -22.55 1.62
N ALA A 265 -19.02 -21.69 0.74
CA ALA A 265 -20.27 -21.91 0.02
C ALA A 265 -20.14 -22.91 -1.17
N ALA A 266 -18.93 -23.28 -1.56
CA ALA A 266 -18.64 -24.20 -2.66
C ALA A 266 -18.27 -25.62 -2.18
N GLU A 267 -18.02 -25.78 -0.88
CA GLU A 267 -17.80 -27.04 -0.16
C GLU A 267 -19.12 -27.58 0.38
#